data_1de5e2d1c2f6835509b92d7b30c21f58
#
_entry.id   1de5e2d1c2f6835509b92d7b30c21f58
#
_cell.length_a   1.000
_cell.length_b   1.000
_cell.length_c   1.000
_cell.angle_alpha   90.00
_cell.angle_beta   90.00
_cell.angle_gamma   90.00
#
_symmetry.space_group_name_H-M   'P 1'
#
loop_
_entity.id
_entity.type
_entity.pdbx_description
1 polymer ?
#
loop_
_entity_poly.entity_id
_entity_poly.type
_entity_poly.pdbx_seq_one_letter_code
_entity_poly.pdbx_strand_id
1 'polypeptide(L)'
;MTHSARENGHTIELSPRARLEILGAILLALFLFALDQTVVGTALPRIVTDLHGDNLYAWVVTVYLLTATISGPVYGKLSDLFGRRPIIIFAVSLFLISSILSGLSREMWQLILFRGLQGLGGGAVFPVALAVVADLYTPAERGKYLGLFGAVFGLSSLVGPGIGGFITDKFSWHWIFFVNVPLGAIALVIMWRLLPTIRRPEATRNIDYPGAVAFTLAIAPFLVGLTNKQTGQWADPAVGGLILVGLAFGALFIWIESRAQEPIVPLGLFRIRAFTISVTGMFMAAFGFFGAVIFLPRWFQSVAGASATESGYNLLPLLVALIFSAIVSGQIVARVGRYKLLMFGSLLLLAAGLFLLTNLRADTDRRTLWLWMVVAGLGIGPSFAVFTLIVQNAVESTCVGVATASLTFFQQIGGTIGLTIAGTVFAGRMVTEVPVQLARAGVPAGVIAQFSSGPGGSVDLTGTGDLGKAILAGIPGQAQAAIAPLIPNIVDGIHQAFSISLASTFWVGIIGALIGAAAVAFLVEAPMRQTFEMGESTDEPEKRPGPGRLVPEPALSIGKRSPCAN
;
A
#
# COMPACT_ATOMS: atom_id res chain seq x y z
N MET A 1 -8.70 -33.44 -22.59
CA MET A 1 -9.70 -34.04 -21.70
C MET A 1 -10.48 -32.88 -21.10
N THR A 2 -11.66 -32.65 -21.66
CA THR A 2 -12.59 -31.57 -21.30
C THR A 2 -13.36 -31.99 -20.06
N HIS A 3 -13.04 -31.41 -18.89
CA HIS A 3 -13.87 -31.56 -17.71
C HIS A 3 -15.09 -30.64 -17.85
N SER A 4 -16.24 -31.25 -18.11
CA SER A 4 -17.55 -30.61 -17.99
C SER A 4 -17.77 -30.19 -16.55
N ALA A 5 -17.83 -28.87 -16.31
CA ALA A 5 -18.29 -28.32 -15.06
C ALA A 5 -19.78 -28.66 -14.89
N ARG A 6 -20.13 -29.58 -13.99
CA ARG A 6 -21.51 -29.80 -13.56
C ARG A 6 -21.90 -28.63 -12.63
N GLU A 7 -22.92 -27.92 -13.05
CA GLU A 7 -23.67 -26.92 -12.27
C GLU A 7 -24.51 -27.66 -11.21
N ASN A 8 -23.97 -27.90 -10.06
CA ASN A 8 -24.74 -28.21 -8.84
C ASN A 8 -23.80 -28.03 -7.66
N GLY A 9 -24.01 -27.01 -6.84
CA GLY A 9 -23.61 -26.80 -5.44
C GLY A 9 -22.28 -27.36 -4.89
N HIS A 10 -21.29 -27.66 -5.72
CA HIS A 10 -20.07 -28.31 -5.31
C HIS A 10 -18.93 -27.33 -5.10
N THR A 11 -18.29 -27.43 -3.94
CA THR A 11 -16.92 -26.96 -3.76
C THR A 11 -16.09 -27.45 -4.94
N ILE A 12 -15.47 -26.52 -5.68
CA ILE A 12 -14.57 -26.89 -6.78
C ILE A 12 -13.38 -27.58 -6.11
N GLU A 13 -13.35 -28.90 -6.15
CA GLU A 13 -12.22 -29.68 -5.66
C GLU A 13 -11.04 -29.53 -6.62
N LEU A 14 -10.30 -28.44 -6.43
CA LEU A 14 -9.01 -28.28 -7.07
C LEU A 14 -7.99 -29.19 -6.40
N SER A 15 -7.19 -29.88 -7.21
CA SER A 15 -6.06 -30.64 -6.68
C SER A 15 -5.12 -29.71 -5.89
N PRO A 16 -4.44 -30.20 -4.85
CA PRO A 16 -3.47 -29.38 -4.09
C PRO A 16 -2.42 -28.73 -4.98
N ARG A 17 -2.01 -29.41 -6.06
CA ARG A 17 -1.07 -28.89 -7.05
C ARG A 17 -1.64 -27.69 -7.82
N ALA A 18 -2.88 -27.79 -8.29
CA ALA A 18 -3.54 -26.68 -9.01
C ALA A 18 -3.73 -25.45 -8.12
N ARG A 19 -4.09 -25.64 -6.83
CA ARG A 19 -4.16 -24.52 -5.86
C ARG A 19 -2.81 -23.82 -5.70
N LEU A 20 -1.72 -24.58 -5.62
CA LEU A 20 -0.37 -24.03 -5.48
C LEU A 20 0.08 -23.31 -6.77
N GLU A 21 -0.22 -23.85 -7.94
CA GLU A 21 0.10 -23.23 -9.24
C GLU A 21 -0.68 -21.90 -9.42
N ILE A 22 -1.95 -21.85 -9.05
CA ILE A 22 -2.75 -20.62 -9.05
C ILE A 22 -2.17 -19.60 -8.07
N LEU A 23 -1.83 -20.01 -6.85
CA LEU A 23 -1.21 -19.14 -5.85
C LEU A 23 0.12 -18.58 -6.38
N GLY A 24 0.96 -19.43 -6.97
CA GLY A 24 2.23 -19.01 -7.57
C GLY A 24 2.04 -17.98 -8.68
N ALA A 25 1.04 -18.16 -9.55
CA ALA A 25 0.74 -17.19 -10.61
C ALA A 25 0.25 -15.85 -10.06
N ILE A 26 -0.56 -15.87 -9.00
CA ILE A 26 -1.04 -14.66 -8.34
C ILE A 26 0.11 -13.93 -7.64
N LEU A 27 0.97 -14.65 -6.93
CA LEU A 27 2.16 -14.07 -6.29
C LEU A 27 3.13 -13.50 -7.32
N LEU A 28 3.26 -14.14 -8.50
CA LEU A 28 4.05 -13.62 -9.61
C LEU A 28 3.47 -12.33 -10.18
N ALA A 29 2.15 -12.25 -10.39
CA ALA A 29 1.49 -11.02 -10.81
C ALA A 29 1.66 -9.89 -9.78
N LEU A 30 1.55 -10.22 -8.49
CA LEU A 30 1.79 -9.27 -7.39
C LEU A 30 3.26 -8.82 -7.33
N PHE A 31 4.19 -9.75 -7.58
CA PHE A 31 5.62 -9.44 -7.66
C PHE A 31 5.90 -8.44 -8.78
N LEU A 32 5.33 -8.65 -9.97
CA LEU A 32 5.48 -7.73 -11.08
C LEU A 32 4.92 -6.34 -10.77
N PHE A 33 3.73 -6.27 -10.17
CA PHE A 33 3.13 -5.02 -9.74
C PHE A 33 4.03 -4.25 -8.74
N ALA A 34 4.58 -4.94 -7.75
CA ALA A 34 5.45 -4.34 -6.75
C ALA A 34 6.86 -4.01 -7.31
N LEU A 35 7.39 -4.88 -8.18
CA LEU A 35 8.69 -4.70 -8.84
C LEU A 35 8.68 -3.47 -9.76
N ASP A 36 7.62 -3.30 -10.54
CA ASP A 36 7.43 -2.17 -11.44
C ASP A 36 7.57 -0.82 -10.71
N GLN A 37 7.00 -0.70 -9.51
CA GLN A 37 7.10 0.51 -8.71
C GLN A 37 8.55 0.83 -8.30
N THR A 38 9.31 -0.17 -7.93
CA THR A 38 10.68 0.00 -7.41
C THR A 38 11.71 0.18 -8.54
N VAL A 39 11.55 -0.54 -9.64
CA VAL A 39 12.43 -0.47 -10.82
C VAL A 39 12.29 0.87 -11.54
N VAL A 40 11.06 1.36 -11.72
CA VAL A 40 10.82 2.67 -12.35
C VAL A 40 11.42 3.80 -11.52
N GLY A 41 11.31 3.73 -10.20
CA GLY A 41 11.91 4.74 -9.31
C GLY A 41 13.41 4.92 -9.49
N THR A 42 14.15 3.85 -9.75
CA THR A 42 15.61 3.90 -9.99
C THR A 42 15.98 4.37 -11.39
N ALA A 43 15.18 4.07 -12.40
CA ALA A 43 15.40 4.48 -13.78
C ALA A 43 14.93 5.91 -14.08
N LEU A 44 14.08 6.47 -13.22
CA LEU A 44 13.36 7.71 -13.48
C LEU A 44 14.28 8.91 -13.81
N PRO A 45 15.42 9.14 -13.14
CA PRO A 45 16.32 10.22 -13.53
C PRO A 45 16.79 10.12 -15.00
N ARG A 46 17.11 8.89 -15.45
CA ARG A 46 17.54 8.65 -16.84
C ARG A 46 16.39 8.86 -17.82
N ILE A 47 15.19 8.37 -17.47
CA ILE A 47 13.97 8.53 -18.28
C ILE A 47 13.68 10.01 -18.50
N VAL A 48 13.73 10.82 -17.44
CA VAL A 48 13.45 12.26 -17.49
C VAL A 48 14.46 13.00 -18.38
N THR A 49 15.74 12.64 -18.28
CA THR A 49 16.78 13.22 -19.14
C THR A 49 16.54 12.86 -20.61
N ASP A 50 16.24 11.58 -20.92
CA ASP A 50 16.07 11.11 -22.29
C ASP A 50 14.78 11.65 -22.95
N LEU A 51 13.70 11.84 -22.16
CA LEU A 51 12.40 12.34 -22.64
C LEU A 51 12.21 13.86 -22.44
N HIS A 52 13.22 14.58 -21.93
CA HIS A 52 13.20 16.03 -21.69
C HIS A 52 12.00 16.51 -20.85
N GLY A 53 11.69 15.76 -19.76
CA GLY A 53 10.46 15.93 -18.99
C GLY A 53 10.65 16.33 -17.52
N ASP A 54 11.62 17.19 -17.18
CA ASP A 54 11.99 17.56 -15.80
C ASP A 54 10.79 18.02 -14.96
N ASN A 55 9.92 18.84 -15.53
CA ASN A 55 8.71 19.35 -14.86
C ASN A 55 7.64 18.26 -14.59
N LEU A 56 7.74 17.11 -15.23
CA LEU A 56 6.76 16.02 -15.17
C LEU A 56 7.27 14.80 -14.41
N TYR A 57 8.48 14.90 -13.85
CA TYR A 57 9.16 13.83 -13.12
C TYR A 57 8.25 13.10 -12.13
N ALA A 58 7.61 13.84 -11.22
CA ALA A 58 6.77 13.27 -10.18
C ALA A 58 5.51 12.55 -10.74
N TRP A 59 5.00 13.02 -11.89
CA TRP A 59 3.76 12.49 -12.45
C TRP A 59 3.85 11.05 -12.95
N VAL A 60 5.03 10.59 -13.36
CA VAL A 60 5.23 9.18 -13.81
C VAL A 60 4.91 8.19 -12.69
N VAL A 61 5.26 8.52 -11.45
CA VAL A 61 4.97 7.67 -10.28
C VAL A 61 3.57 7.98 -9.74
N THR A 62 3.23 9.26 -9.61
CA THR A 62 1.97 9.70 -9.00
C THR A 62 0.76 9.19 -9.77
N VAL A 63 0.72 9.29 -11.10
CA VAL A 63 -0.43 8.84 -11.89
C VAL A 63 -0.66 7.33 -11.77
N TYR A 64 0.41 6.56 -11.74
CA TYR A 64 0.34 5.11 -11.55
C TYR A 64 -0.26 4.75 -10.18
N LEU A 65 0.27 5.32 -9.10
CA LEU A 65 -0.24 5.08 -7.74
C LEU A 65 -1.68 5.56 -7.58
N LEU A 66 -2.00 6.71 -8.16
CA LEU A 66 -3.33 7.30 -8.14
C LEU A 66 -4.35 6.38 -8.80
N THR A 67 -4.08 5.97 -10.04
CA THR A 67 -5.00 5.10 -10.79
C THR A 67 -5.09 3.70 -10.18
N ALA A 68 -4.00 3.16 -9.62
CA ALA A 68 -4.01 1.90 -8.90
C ALA A 68 -4.86 1.98 -7.62
N THR A 69 -4.77 3.07 -6.86
CA THR A 69 -5.55 3.27 -5.64
C THR A 69 -7.03 3.40 -5.94
N ILE A 70 -7.40 4.16 -6.97
CA ILE A 70 -8.80 4.38 -7.37
C ILE A 70 -9.43 3.09 -7.91
N SER A 71 -8.70 2.34 -8.72
CA SER A 71 -9.23 1.14 -9.37
C SER A 71 -9.43 -0.04 -8.41
N GLY A 72 -8.71 -0.10 -7.30
CA GLY A 72 -8.76 -1.22 -6.35
C GLY A 72 -10.16 -1.57 -5.86
N PRO A 73 -10.91 -0.65 -5.23
CA PRO A 73 -12.28 -0.91 -4.77
C PRO A 73 -13.25 -1.26 -5.91
N VAL A 74 -13.11 -0.60 -7.07
CA VAL A 74 -13.93 -0.88 -8.25
C VAL A 74 -13.72 -2.32 -8.72
N TYR A 75 -12.47 -2.76 -8.85
CA TYR A 75 -12.18 -4.15 -9.23
C TYR A 75 -12.54 -5.15 -8.15
N GLY A 76 -12.45 -4.79 -6.89
CA GLY A 76 -12.96 -5.61 -5.78
C GLY A 76 -14.42 -5.95 -6.01
N LYS A 77 -15.27 -4.93 -6.22
CA LYS A 77 -16.70 -5.10 -6.52
C LYS A 77 -16.95 -5.84 -7.82
N LEU A 78 -16.28 -5.44 -8.92
CA LEU A 78 -16.43 -6.13 -10.21
C LEU A 78 -16.03 -7.61 -10.12
N SER A 79 -15.04 -7.95 -9.32
CA SER A 79 -14.62 -9.34 -9.14
C SER A 79 -15.63 -10.17 -8.35
N ASP A 80 -16.41 -9.54 -7.45
CA ASP A 80 -17.52 -10.19 -6.77
C ASP A 80 -18.72 -10.42 -7.72
N LEU A 81 -19.00 -9.48 -8.62
CA LEU A 81 -20.13 -9.54 -9.57
C LEU A 81 -19.87 -10.47 -10.77
N PHE A 82 -18.70 -10.35 -11.39
CA PHE A 82 -18.37 -11.04 -12.65
C PHE A 82 -17.49 -12.28 -12.45
N GLY A 83 -16.99 -12.48 -11.22
CA GLY A 83 -16.06 -13.54 -10.86
C GLY A 83 -14.59 -13.10 -10.92
N ARG A 84 -13.74 -13.78 -10.15
CA ARG A 84 -12.31 -13.42 -9.99
C ARG A 84 -11.53 -13.55 -11.29
N ARG A 85 -11.76 -14.65 -12.02
CA ARG A 85 -10.99 -15.01 -13.22
C ARG A 85 -11.03 -13.95 -14.32
N PRO A 86 -12.20 -13.49 -14.85
CA PRO A 86 -12.23 -12.52 -15.92
C PRO A 86 -11.61 -11.17 -15.50
N ILE A 87 -11.81 -10.76 -14.26
CA ILE A 87 -11.33 -9.48 -13.77
C ILE A 87 -9.80 -9.48 -13.62
N ILE A 88 -9.20 -10.52 -13.01
CA ILE A 88 -7.74 -10.58 -12.86
C ILE A 88 -7.03 -10.76 -14.21
N ILE A 89 -7.61 -11.53 -15.13
CA ILE A 89 -7.08 -11.70 -16.49
C ILE A 89 -7.10 -10.35 -17.23
N PHE A 90 -8.22 -9.63 -17.19
CA PHE A 90 -8.33 -8.30 -17.78
C PHE A 90 -7.30 -7.34 -17.19
N ALA A 91 -7.21 -7.29 -15.86
CA ALA A 91 -6.32 -6.38 -15.14
C ALA A 91 -4.83 -6.65 -15.45
N VAL A 92 -4.40 -7.91 -15.41
CA VAL A 92 -3.01 -8.28 -15.75
C VAL A 92 -2.73 -8.05 -17.24
N SER A 93 -3.69 -8.32 -18.12
CA SER A 93 -3.54 -8.01 -19.56
C SER A 93 -3.39 -6.52 -19.79
N LEU A 94 -4.22 -5.69 -19.16
CA LEU A 94 -4.11 -4.22 -19.24
C LEU A 94 -2.77 -3.74 -18.70
N PHE A 95 -2.30 -4.28 -17.57
CA PHE A 95 -0.99 -3.97 -16.99
C PHE A 95 0.14 -4.29 -17.99
N LEU A 96 0.14 -5.47 -18.63
CA LEU A 96 1.17 -5.88 -19.56
C LEU A 96 1.15 -5.05 -20.85
N ILE A 97 -0.03 -4.81 -21.43
CA ILE A 97 -0.16 -3.98 -22.63
C ILE A 97 0.34 -2.56 -22.35
N SER A 98 -0.06 -1.98 -21.23
CA SER A 98 0.38 -0.65 -20.82
C SER A 98 1.87 -0.61 -20.51
N SER A 99 2.44 -1.70 -19.99
CA SER A 99 3.89 -1.83 -19.77
C SER A 99 4.64 -1.81 -21.11
N ILE A 100 4.17 -2.55 -22.12
CA ILE A 100 4.75 -2.49 -23.48
C ILE A 100 4.68 -1.07 -24.04
N LEU A 101 3.53 -0.41 -23.93
CA LEU A 101 3.35 0.96 -24.40
C LEU A 101 4.25 1.95 -23.66
N SER A 102 4.44 1.79 -22.34
CA SER A 102 5.38 2.57 -21.54
C SER A 102 6.82 2.40 -22.04
N GLY A 103 7.23 1.16 -22.35
CA GLY A 103 8.53 0.87 -22.94
C GLY A 103 8.70 1.38 -24.38
N LEU A 104 7.64 1.74 -25.08
CA LEU A 104 7.66 2.32 -26.44
C LEU A 104 7.50 3.85 -26.46
N SER A 105 7.39 4.48 -25.28
CA SER A 105 7.19 5.93 -25.17
C SER A 105 8.38 6.72 -25.72
N ARG A 106 8.10 7.77 -26.47
CA ARG A 106 9.07 8.69 -27.04
C ARG A 106 8.98 10.10 -26.45
N GLU A 107 7.94 10.36 -25.69
CA GLU A 107 7.66 11.64 -25.05
C GLU A 107 7.13 11.40 -23.62
N MET A 108 7.39 12.33 -22.72
CA MET A 108 7.05 12.21 -21.30
C MET A 108 5.54 12.08 -21.06
N TRP A 109 4.70 12.81 -21.82
CA TRP A 109 3.25 12.73 -21.67
C TRP A 109 2.70 11.36 -22.07
N GLN A 110 3.30 10.70 -23.10
CA GLN A 110 2.93 9.32 -23.49
C GLN A 110 3.22 8.35 -22.34
N LEU A 111 4.42 8.46 -21.76
CA LEU A 111 4.80 7.64 -20.63
C LEU A 111 3.82 7.83 -19.45
N ILE A 112 3.48 9.07 -19.10
CA ILE A 112 2.51 9.36 -18.03
C ILE A 112 1.15 8.73 -18.34
N LEU A 113 0.64 8.88 -19.56
CA LEU A 113 -0.63 8.27 -19.98
C LEU A 113 -0.61 6.74 -19.84
N PHE A 114 0.44 6.10 -20.34
CA PHE A 114 0.57 4.64 -20.28
C PHE A 114 0.82 4.14 -18.85
N ARG A 115 1.51 4.90 -18.02
CA ARG A 115 1.62 4.64 -16.57
C ARG A 115 0.27 4.72 -15.86
N GLY A 116 -0.58 5.67 -16.25
CA GLY A 116 -1.96 5.74 -15.74
C GLY A 116 -2.77 4.48 -16.11
N LEU A 117 -2.70 4.02 -17.35
CA LEU A 117 -3.34 2.77 -17.78
C LEU A 117 -2.75 1.55 -17.07
N GLN A 118 -1.43 1.52 -16.88
CA GLN A 118 -0.74 0.45 -16.17
C GLN A 118 -1.16 0.39 -14.70
N GLY A 119 -1.33 1.55 -14.04
CA GLY A 119 -1.85 1.64 -12.70
C GLY A 119 -3.30 1.15 -12.58
N LEU A 120 -4.17 1.45 -13.57
CA LEU A 120 -5.52 0.88 -13.63
C LEU A 120 -5.48 -0.66 -13.66
N GLY A 121 -4.58 -1.27 -14.44
CA GLY A 121 -4.40 -2.73 -14.42
C GLY A 121 -3.83 -3.24 -13.10
N GLY A 122 -2.79 -2.58 -12.59
CA GLY A 122 -2.09 -2.98 -11.36
C GLY A 122 -2.96 -2.93 -10.11
N GLY A 123 -3.87 -1.95 -10.01
CA GLY A 123 -4.72 -1.75 -8.84
C GLY A 123 -5.68 -2.90 -8.53
N ALA A 124 -6.02 -3.73 -9.53
CA ALA A 124 -6.82 -4.94 -9.31
C ALA A 124 -6.02 -6.08 -8.68
N VAL A 125 -4.70 -6.13 -8.92
CA VAL A 125 -3.88 -7.33 -8.63
C VAL A 125 -3.92 -7.66 -7.14
N PHE A 126 -3.68 -6.69 -6.28
CA PHE A 126 -3.61 -6.94 -4.83
C PHE A 126 -4.96 -7.34 -4.22
N PRO A 127 -6.06 -6.57 -4.38
CA PRO A 127 -7.33 -6.92 -3.74
C PRO A 127 -7.96 -8.20 -4.32
N VAL A 128 -7.87 -8.41 -5.64
CA VAL A 128 -8.43 -9.63 -6.25
C VAL A 128 -7.58 -10.84 -5.89
N ALA A 129 -6.26 -10.71 -5.78
CA ALA A 129 -5.38 -11.78 -5.31
C ALA A 129 -5.73 -12.24 -3.89
N LEU A 130 -5.97 -11.29 -2.97
CA LEU A 130 -6.42 -11.58 -1.60
C LEU A 130 -7.79 -12.29 -1.60
N ALA A 131 -8.71 -11.85 -2.47
CA ALA A 131 -10.02 -12.48 -2.61
C ALA A 131 -9.92 -13.90 -3.17
N VAL A 132 -9.03 -14.15 -4.14
CA VAL A 132 -8.79 -15.52 -4.66
C VAL A 132 -8.22 -16.43 -3.58
N VAL A 133 -7.29 -15.95 -2.73
CA VAL A 133 -6.81 -16.74 -1.58
C VAL A 133 -7.96 -17.07 -0.63
N ALA A 134 -8.90 -16.14 -0.43
CA ALA A 134 -10.08 -16.38 0.38
C ALA A 134 -11.04 -17.42 -0.23
N ASP A 135 -11.09 -17.51 -1.56
CA ASP A 135 -11.93 -18.48 -2.27
C ASP A 135 -11.26 -19.87 -2.35
N LEU A 136 -9.92 -19.96 -2.35
CA LEU A 136 -9.18 -21.21 -2.50
C LEU A 136 -8.85 -21.92 -1.18
N TYR A 137 -8.73 -21.18 -0.09
CA TYR A 137 -8.24 -21.71 1.19
C TYR A 137 -9.21 -21.42 2.33
N THR A 138 -9.29 -22.36 3.26
CA THR A 138 -10.09 -22.19 4.49
C THR A 138 -9.52 -21.05 5.35
N PRO A 139 -10.31 -20.38 6.20
CA PRO A 139 -9.81 -19.33 7.09
C PRO A 139 -8.59 -19.73 7.91
N ALA A 140 -8.52 -20.99 8.34
CA ALA A 140 -7.37 -21.55 9.06
C ALA A 140 -6.09 -21.61 8.22
N GLU A 141 -6.20 -21.84 6.91
CA GLU A 141 -5.05 -21.93 6.00
C GLU A 141 -4.61 -20.57 5.46
N ARG A 142 -5.55 -19.60 5.33
CA ARG A 142 -5.30 -18.26 4.73
C ARG A 142 -4.17 -17.52 5.40
N GLY A 143 -4.08 -17.57 6.74
CA GLY A 143 -3.05 -16.86 7.50
C GLY A 143 -1.63 -17.17 7.03
N LYS A 144 -1.35 -18.43 6.66
CA LYS A 144 -0.06 -18.85 6.11
C LYS A 144 0.24 -18.18 4.76
N TYR A 145 -0.74 -18.11 3.87
CA TYR A 145 -0.56 -17.61 2.51
C TYR A 145 -0.59 -16.09 2.43
N LEU A 146 -1.36 -15.41 3.30
CA LEU A 146 -1.40 -13.95 3.37
C LEU A 146 -0.03 -13.35 3.75
N GLY A 147 0.76 -14.04 4.56
CA GLY A 147 2.15 -13.62 4.86
C GLY A 147 3.06 -13.59 3.63
N LEU A 148 2.81 -14.44 2.61
CA LEU A 148 3.58 -14.44 1.37
C LEU A 148 3.39 -13.17 0.54
N PHE A 149 2.27 -12.47 0.69
CA PHE A 149 2.04 -11.19 0.02
C PHE A 149 3.03 -10.13 0.52
N GLY A 150 3.28 -10.08 1.83
CA GLY A 150 4.33 -9.23 2.40
C GLY A 150 5.74 -9.62 1.91
N ALA A 151 6.00 -10.94 1.79
CA ALA A 151 7.27 -11.45 1.27
C ALA A 151 7.54 -10.99 -0.17
N VAL A 152 6.51 -10.99 -1.01
CA VAL A 152 6.60 -10.54 -2.41
C VAL A 152 6.96 -9.06 -2.49
N PHE A 153 6.33 -8.21 -1.68
CA PHE A 153 6.68 -6.78 -1.61
C PHE A 153 8.11 -6.56 -1.11
N GLY A 154 8.52 -7.29 -0.08
CA GLY A 154 9.89 -7.24 0.44
C GLY A 154 10.92 -7.66 -0.61
N LEU A 155 10.67 -8.77 -1.33
CA LEU A 155 11.54 -9.25 -2.40
C LEU A 155 11.62 -8.24 -3.56
N SER A 156 10.49 -7.65 -3.96
CA SER A 156 10.46 -6.63 -5.01
C SER A 156 11.26 -5.39 -4.63
N SER A 157 11.14 -4.94 -3.37
CA SER A 157 11.89 -3.79 -2.86
C SER A 157 13.40 -4.05 -2.78
N LEU A 158 13.79 -5.30 -2.54
CA LEU A 158 15.18 -5.73 -2.50
C LEU A 158 15.81 -5.81 -3.90
N VAL A 159 15.11 -6.49 -4.82
CA VAL A 159 15.64 -6.83 -6.14
C VAL A 159 15.43 -5.69 -7.14
N GLY A 160 14.38 -4.88 -6.95
CA GLY A 160 13.97 -3.81 -7.86
C GLY A 160 15.06 -2.80 -8.18
N PRO A 161 15.68 -2.14 -7.20
CA PRO A 161 16.74 -1.18 -7.46
C PRO A 161 17.93 -1.78 -8.20
N GLY A 162 18.35 -3.01 -7.83
CA GLY A 162 19.44 -3.72 -8.48
C GLY A 162 19.13 -4.06 -9.95
N ILE A 163 17.97 -4.63 -10.22
CA ILE A 163 17.53 -4.94 -11.60
C ILE A 163 17.31 -3.65 -12.38
N GLY A 164 16.64 -2.65 -11.80
CA GLY A 164 16.37 -1.38 -12.48
C GLY A 164 17.62 -0.63 -12.88
N GLY A 165 18.59 -0.51 -11.96
CA GLY A 165 19.89 0.09 -12.23
C GLY A 165 20.66 -0.69 -13.29
N PHE A 166 20.79 -2.02 -13.13
CA PHE A 166 21.52 -2.86 -14.10
C PHE A 166 20.92 -2.77 -15.53
N ILE A 167 19.60 -2.86 -15.65
CA ILE A 167 18.94 -2.78 -16.97
C ILE A 167 19.13 -1.39 -17.57
N THR A 168 18.99 -0.33 -16.78
CA THR A 168 19.12 1.06 -17.25
C THR A 168 20.53 1.38 -17.70
N ASP A 169 21.55 0.88 -16.97
CA ASP A 169 22.95 1.15 -17.24
C ASP A 169 23.52 0.33 -18.40
N LYS A 170 23.10 -0.95 -18.55
CA LYS A 170 23.68 -1.88 -19.53
C LYS A 170 22.91 -1.99 -20.84
N PHE A 171 21.60 -1.72 -20.81
CA PHE A 171 20.73 -1.80 -21.98
C PHE A 171 20.09 -0.45 -22.27
N SER A 172 18.89 -0.22 -21.76
CA SER A 172 18.13 1.02 -21.84
C SER A 172 16.98 0.98 -20.84
N TRP A 173 16.55 2.14 -20.34
CA TRP A 173 15.41 2.22 -19.44
C TRP A 173 14.11 1.62 -20.02
N HIS A 174 13.92 1.56 -21.32
CA HIS A 174 12.77 0.91 -21.99
C HIS A 174 12.59 -0.54 -21.55
N TRP A 175 13.69 -1.26 -21.34
CA TRP A 175 13.68 -2.67 -20.95
C TRP A 175 13.12 -2.93 -19.54
N ILE A 176 13.11 -1.93 -18.65
CA ILE A 176 12.47 -2.08 -17.35
C ILE A 176 10.97 -2.39 -17.46
N PHE A 177 10.34 -1.89 -18.53
CA PHE A 177 8.93 -2.18 -18.82
C PHE A 177 8.76 -3.51 -19.54
N PHE A 178 9.65 -3.85 -20.47
CA PHE A 178 9.56 -5.10 -21.23
C PHE A 178 9.84 -6.34 -20.37
N VAL A 179 10.60 -6.24 -19.28
CA VAL A 179 10.86 -7.36 -18.37
C VAL A 179 9.58 -7.88 -17.70
N ASN A 180 8.55 -7.03 -17.58
CA ASN A 180 7.25 -7.43 -17.05
C ASN A 180 6.51 -8.42 -17.97
N VAL A 181 6.77 -8.35 -19.29
CA VAL A 181 5.98 -9.07 -20.31
C VAL A 181 6.14 -10.59 -20.22
N PRO A 182 7.36 -11.17 -20.26
CA PRO A 182 7.51 -12.62 -20.22
C PRO A 182 6.98 -13.22 -18.91
N LEU A 183 7.28 -12.60 -17.78
CA LEU A 183 6.84 -13.09 -16.46
C LEU A 183 5.33 -12.95 -16.29
N GLY A 184 4.77 -11.83 -16.71
CA GLY A 184 3.34 -11.59 -16.65
C GLY A 184 2.55 -12.46 -17.60
N ALA A 185 3.08 -12.76 -18.79
CA ALA A 185 2.48 -13.72 -19.72
C ALA A 185 2.40 -15.14 -19.12
N ILE A 186 3.44 -15.57 -18.41
CA ILE A 186 3.43 -16.86 -17.68
C ILE A 186 2.32 -16.84 -16.63
N ALA A 187 2.26 -15.80 -15.78
CA ALA A 187 1.22 -15.66 -14.78
C ALA A 187 -0.19 -15.68 -15.41
N LEU A 188 -0.37 -14.93 -16.52
CA LEU A 188 -1.62 -14.85 -17.25
C LEU A 188 -2.08 -16.20 -17.80
N VAL A 189 -1.15 -16.95 -18.44
CA VAL A 189 -1.45 -18.29 -18.99
C VAL A 189 -1.86 -19.27 -17.89
N ILE A 190 -1.16 -19.26 -16.75
CA ILE A 190 -1.51 -20.14 -15.63
C ILE A 190 -2.87 -19.76 -15.07
N MET A 191 -3.15 -18.48 -14.83
CA MET A 191 -4.45 -18.03 -14.35
C MET A 191 -5.57 -18.33 -15.34
N TRP A 192 -5.33 -18.13 -16.63
CA TRP A 192 -6.32 -18.44 -17.67
C TRP A 192 -6.65 -19.92 -17.76
N ARG A 193 -5.68 -20.82 -17.55
CA ARG A 193 -5.91 -22.28 -17.63
C ARG A 193 -6.48 -22.87 -16.34
N LEU A 194 -6.03 -22.41 -15.20
CA LEU A 194 -6.25 -23.09 -13.92
C LEU A 194 -7.24 -22.38 -13.00
N LEU A 195 -7.37 -21.03 -13.09
CA LEU A 195 -8.26 -20.31 -12.20
C LEU A 195 -9.72 -20.59 -12.60
N PRO A 196 -10.53 -21.19 -11.72
CA PRO A 196 -11.92 -21.52 -12.02
C PRO A 196 -12.75 -20.23 -12.14
N THR A 197 -13.76 -20.27 -13.01
CA THR A 197 -14.74 -19.20 -13.10
C THR A 197 -15.83 -19.47 -12.08
N ILE A 198 -15.67 -18.92 -10.88
CA ILE A 198 -16.71 -18.97 -9.85
C ILE A 198 -17.69 -17.83 -10.18
N ARG A 199 -18.83 -18.16 -10.75
CA ARG A 199 -19.95 -17.24 -10.99
C ARG A 199 -20.98 -17.43 -9.90
N ARG A 200 -21.55 -16.36 -9.42
CA ARG A 200 -22.72 -16.36 -8.52
C ARG A 200 -23.97 -16.10 -9.36
N PRO A 201 -24.93 -17.03 -9.40
CA PRO A 201 -26.12 -16.93 -10.27
C PRO A 201 -27.03 -15.73 -9.93
N GLU A 202 -27.01 -15.28 -8.68
CA GLU A 202 -27.97 -14.32 -8.13
C GLU A 202 -27.47 -12.86 -8.08
N ALA A 203 -26.24 -12.56 -8.49
CA ALA A 203 -25.74 -11.20 -8.48
C ALA A 203 -26.44 -10.37 -9.56
N THR A 204 -27.19 -9.35 -9.15
CA THR A 204 -27.69 -8.33 -10.04
C THR A 204 -26.48 -7.63 -10.70
N ARG A 205 -26.43 -7.59 -12.04
CA ARG A 205 -25.29 -7.05 -12.80
C ARG A 205 -25.31 -5.53 -12.89
N ASN A 206 -25.91 -4.85 -11.94
CA ASN A 206 -25.97 -3.39 -11.93
C ASN A 206 -24.66 -2.83 -11.40
N ILE A 207 -23.93 -2.10 -12.26
CA ILE A 207 -22.71 -1.38 -11.88
C ILE A 207 -23.11 0.03 -11.48
N ASP A 208 -22.64 0.49 -10.33
CA ASP A 208 -22.81 1.89 -9.90
C ASP A 208 -21.80 2.80 -10.62
N TYR A 209 -22.11 3.17 -11.87
CA TYR A 209 -21.30 4.13 -12.64
C TYR A 209 -21.24 5.51 -11.98
N PRO A 210 -22.35 6.10 -11.46
CA PRO A 210 -22.28 7.36 -10.75
C PRO A 210 -21.39 7.32 -9.53
N GLY A 211 -21.46 6.25 -8.72
CA GLY A 211 -20.56 6.04 -7.59
C GLY A 211 -19.10 5.94 -8.02
N ALA A 212 -18.78 5.19 -9.10
CA ALA A 212 -17.42 5.06 -9.61
C ALA A 212 -16.83 6.41 -10.06
N VAL A 213 -17.62 7.23 -10.76
CA VAL A 213 -17.20 8.56 -11.19
C VAL A 213 -17.02 9.49 -9.99
N ALA A 214 -17.99 9.53 -9.06
CA ALA A 214 -17.90 10.36 -7.86
C ALA A 214 -16.71 9.95 -6.98
N PHE A 215 -16.46 8.65 -6.83
CA PHE A 215 -15.29 8.11 -6.13
C PHE A 215 -13.97 8.57 -6.76
N THR A 216 -13.87 8.48 -8.09
CA THR A 216 -12.68 8.94 -8.83
C THR A 216 -12.46 10.44 -8.61
N LEU A 217 -13.52 11.25 -8.74
CA LEU A 217 -13.45 12.69 -8.54
C LEU A 217 -13.22 13.08 -7.07
N ALA A 218 -13.53 12.21 -6.11
CA ALA A 218 -13.19 12.40 -4.70
C ALA A 218 -11.70 12.12 -4.47
N ILE A 219 -11.21 10.97 -4.92
CA ILE A 219 -9.88 10.48 -4.56
C ILE A 219 -8.77 11.12 -5.39
N ALA A 220 -9.00 11.34 -6.70
CA ALA A 220 -7.95 11.89 -7.56
C ALA A 220 -7.48 13.28 -7.13
N PRO A 221 -8.33 14.31 -7.00
CA PRO A 221 -7.87 15.63 -6.57
C PRO A 221 -7.37 15.61 -5.11
N PHE A 222 -7.97 14.80 -4.23
CA PHE A 222 -7.51 14.66 -2.86
C PHE A 222 -6.07 14.15 -2.78
N LEU A 223 -5.72 13.06 -3.48
CA LEU A 223 -4.36 12.50 -3.48
C LEU A 223 -3.36 13.42 -4.21
N VAL A 224 -3.78 14.06 -5.31
CA VAL A 224 -2.93 15.05 -6.00
C VAL A 224 -2.64 16.25 -5.09
N GLY A 225 -3.65 16.77 -4.40
CA GLY A 225 -3.46 17.85 -3.43
C GLY A 225 -2.52 17.48 -2.29
N LEU A 226 -2.64 16.25 -1.75
CA LEU A 226 -1.70 15.73 -0.75
C LEU A 226 -0.28 15.58 -1.29
N THR A 227 -0.12 15.14 -2.53
CA THR A 227 1.21 15.02 -3.17
C THR A 227 1.84 16.40 -3.36
N ASN A 228 1.08 17.37 -3.87
CA ASN A 228 1.55 18.74 -4.07
C ASN A 228 1.92 19.43 -2.75
N LYS A 229 1.37 19.00 -1.62
CA LYS A 229 1.73 19.53 -0.29
C LYS A 229 3.20 19.32 0.06
N GLN A 230 3.88 18.34 -0.53
CA GLN A 230 5.31 18.12 -0.27
C GLN A 230 6.17 19.32 -0.70
N THR A 231 5.74 20.10 -1.69
CA THR A 231 6.45 21.26 -2.22
C THR A 231 5.68 22.56 -2.11
N GLY A 232 4.35 22.52 -1.94
CA GLY A 232 3.44 23.66 -1.88
C GLY A 232 2.94 24.00 -0.48
N GLN A 233 2.20 25.10 -0.37
CA GLN A 233 1.56 25.54 0.87
C GLN A 233 0.09 25.14 0.92
N TRP A 234 -0.48 25.04 2.14
CA TRP A 234 -1.90 24.69 2.30
C TRP A 234 -2.85 25.68 1.64
N ALA A 235 -2.47 26.96 1.52
CA ALA A 235 -3.26 28.00 0.90
C ALA A 235 -3.25 27.95 -0.64
N ASP A 236 -2.33 27.18 -1.24
CA ASP A 236 -2.24 27.07 -2.70
C ASP A 236 -3.48 26.35 -3.26
N PRO A 237 -4.11 26.85 -4.33
CA PRO A 237 -5.24 26.19 -4.97
C PRO A 237 -4.90 24.77 -5.45
N ALA A 238 -3.67 24.53 -5.88
CA ALA A 238 -3.17 23.22 -6.30
C ALA A 238 -2.96 22.24 -5.12
N VAL A 239 -3.03 22.71 -3.87
CA VAL A 239 -2.95 21.91 -2.65
C VAL A 239 -4.31 21.91 -1.94
N GLY A 240 -4.63 22.99 -1.22
CA GLY A 240 -5.85 23.08 -0.42
C GLY A 240 -7.12 23.08 -1.28
N GLY A 241 -7.09 23.76 -2.44
CA GLY A 241 -8.22 23.75 -3.38
C GLY A 241 -8.55 22.34 -3.89
N LEU A 242 -7.55 21.57 -4.31
CA LEU A 242 -7.74 20.18 -4.75
C LEU A 242 -8.21 19.27 -3.61
N ILE A 243 -7.70 19.45 -2.40
CA ILE A 243 -8.16 18.69 -1.23
C ILE A 243 -9.64 19.00 -0.94
N LEU A 244 -10.04 20.27 -0.96
CA LEU A 244 -11.43 20.67 -0.75
C LEU A 244 -12.36 20.12 -1.83
N VAL A 245 -11.95 20.16 -3.10
CA VAL A 245 -12.68 19.54 -4.21
C VAL A 245 -12.86 18.04 -3.97
N GLY A 246 -11.76 17.35 -3.59
CA GLY A 246 -11.81 15.93 -3.26
C GLY A 246 -12.77 15.62 -2.11
N LEU A 247 -12.76 16.41 -1.05
CA LEU A 247 -13.68 16.26 0.10
C LEU A 247 -15.14 16.54 -0.29
N ALA A 248 -15.40 17.54 -1.14
CA ALA A 248 -16.75 17.83 -1.63
C ALA A 248 -17.31 16.67 -2.47
N PHE A 249 -16.52 16.14 -3.41
CA PHE A 249 -16.90 14.95 -4.16
C PHE A 249 -16.96 13.69 -3.28
N GLY A 250 -16.17 13.61 -2.20
CA GLY A 250 -16.26 12.55 -1.20
C GLY A 250 -17.60 12.55 -0.47
N ALA A 251 -18.11 13.73 -0.09
CA ALA A 251 -19.45 13.87 0.47
C ALA A 251 -20.53 13.46 -0.54
N LEU A 252 -20.39 13.88 -1.81
CA LEU A 252 -21.30 13.48 -2.89
C LEU A 252 -21.25 11.96 -3.11
N PHE A 253 -20.07 11.36 -3.10
CA PHE A 253 -19.89 9.90 -3.21
C PHE A 253 -20.64 9.17 -2.10
N ILE A 254 -20.46 9.57 -0.83
CA ILE A 254 -21.18 8.96 0.31
C ILE A 254 -22.70 9.09 0.13
N TRP A 255 -23.17 10.22 -0.38
CA TRP A 255 -24.60 10.42 -0.65
C TRP A 255 -25.12 9.50 -1.77
N ILE A 256 -24.36 9.31 -2.87
CA ILE A 256 -24.70 8.38 -3.95
C ILE A 256 -24.69 6.95 -3.42
N GLU A 257 -23.60 6.52 -2.74
CA GLU A 257 -23.45 5.18 -2.19
C GLU A 257 -24.57 4.80 -1.22
N SER A 258 -25.04 5.77 -0.42
CA SER A 258 -26.16 5.54 0.52
C SER A 258 -27.49 5.20 -0.18
N ARG A 259 -27.59 5.42 -1.51
CA ARG A 259 -28.80 5.19 -2.33
C ARG A 259 -28.59 4.14 -3.42
N ALA A 260 -27.36 3.75 -3.65
CA ALA A 260 -27.02 2.75 -4.68
C ALA A 260 -27.54 1.36 -4.28
N GLN A 261 -28.08 0.62 -5.26
CA GLN A 261 -28.50 -0.79 -5.05
C GLN A 261 -27.30 -1.72 -4.91
N GLU A 262 -26.23 -1.45 -5.68
CA GLU A 262 -24.99 -2.25 -5.71
C GLU A 262 -23.78 -1.33 -5.50
N PRO A 263 -23.58 -0.79 -4.28
CA PRO A 263 -22.54 0.19 -4.01
C PRO A 263 -21.13 -0.38 -4.21
N ILE A 264 -20.16 0.48 -4.60
CA ILE A 264 -18.75 0.12 -4.75
C ILE A 264 -18.10 -0.11 -3.39
N VAL A 265 -18.43 0.74 -2.41
CA VAL A 265 -18.01 0.63 -1.01
C VAL A 265 -19.27 0.55 -0.14
N PRO A 266 -19.84 -0.66 0.09
CA PRO A 266 -21.08 -0.79 0.85
C PRO A 266 -20.96 -0.17 2.23
N LEU A 267 -21.70 0.92 2.49
CA LEU A 267 -21.67 1.61 3.78
C LEU A 267 -22.18 0.70 4.91
N GLY A 268 -22.99 -0.30 4.58
CA GLY A 268 -23.42 -1.34 5.51
C GLY A 268 -22.28 -2.12 6.16
N LEU A 269 -21.13 -2.26 5.48
CA LEU A 269 -19.95 -2.92 6.05
C LEU A 269 -19.42 -2.19 7.29
N PHE A 270 -19.55 -0.85 7.34
CA PHE A 270 -19.11 -0.06 8.50
C PHE A 270 -19.99 -0.24 9.73
N ARG A 271 -21.17 -0.86 9.60
CA ARG A 271 -21.99 -1.29 10.75
C ARG A 271 -21.43 -2.56 11.39
N ILE A 272 -20.62 -3.34 10.67
CA ILE A 272 -19.94 -4.51 11.20
C ILE A 272 -18.74 -4.03 12.01
N ARG A 273 -18.82 -4.14 13.34
CA ARG A 273 -17.81 -3.63 14.27
C ARG A 273 -16.40 -4.19 13.96
N ALA A 274 -16.29 -5.48 13.62
CA ALA A 274 -15.01 -6.10 13.27
C ALA A 274 -14.41 -5.49 12.00
N PHE A 275 -15.23 -5.18 10.99
CA PHE A 275 -14.79 -4.51 9.76
C PHE A 275 -14.27 -3.10 10.06
N THR A 276 -15.08 -2.28 10.72
CA THR A 276 -14.74 -0.87 11.01
C THR A 276 -13.46 -0.75 11.84
N ILE A 277 -13.30 -1.59 12.88
CA ILE A 277 -12.10 -1.59 13.72
C ILE A 277 -10.88 -2.05 12.91
N SER A 278 -11.02 -3.07 12.04
CA SER A 278 -9.93 -3.56 11.21
C SER A 278 -9.48 -2.52 10.18
N VAL A 279 -10.42 -1.85 9.53
CA VAL A 279 -10.14 -0.76 8.58
C VAL A 279 -9.44 0.40 9.29
N THR A 280 -9.95 0.82 10.45
CA THR A 280 -9.33 1.89 11.26
C THR A 280 -7.93 1.49 11.73
N GLY A 281 -7.76 0.27 12.24
CA GLY A 281 -6.46 -0.24 12.69
C GLY A 281 -5.44 -0.31 11.55
N MET A 282 -5.85 -0.80 10.38
CA MET A 282 -5.00 -0.89 9.19
C MET A 282 -4.62 0.49 8.63
N PHE A 283 -5.58 1.41 8.55
CA PHE A 283 -5.37 2.80 8.15
C PHE A 283 -4.34 3.47 9.07
N MET A 284 -4.49 3.33 10.39
CA MET A 284 -3.60 3.93 11.38
C MET A 284 -2.21 3.25 11.42
N ALA A 285 -2.13 1.93 11.25
CA ALA A 285 -0.85 1.22 11.16
C ALA A 285 -0.03 1.67 9.94
N ALA A 286 -0.70 1.98 8.83
CA ALA A 286 -0.07 2.45 7.60
C ALA A 286 0.66 3.80 7.75
N PHE A 287 0.23 4.68 8.66
CA PHE A 287 0.89 5.95 8.94
C PHE A 287 2.38 5.78 9.27
N GLY A 288 2.69 4.87 10.17
CA GLY A 288 4.07 4.65 10.60
C GLY A 288 4.88 3.83 9.60
N PHE A 289 4.27 2.82 9.01
CA PHE A 289 4.95 1.90 8.11
C PHE A 289 5.48 2.58 6.84
N PHE A 290 4.62 3.32 6.14
CA PHE A 290 5.03 3.99 4.89
C PHE A 290 6.06 5.08 5.14
N GLY A 291 5.99 5.79 6.28
CA GLY A 291 7.03 6.72 6.70
C GLY A 291 8.38 6.02 6.87
N ALA A 292 8.43 4.90 7.59
CA ALA A 292 9.68 4.16 7.79
C ALA A 292 10.26 3.65 6.46
N VAL A 293 9.42 3.02 5.62
CA VAL A 293 9.86 2.43 4.34
C VAL A 293 10.41 3.48 3.37
N ILE A 294 9.88 4.70 3.38
CA ILE A 294 10.29 5.76 2.45
C ILE A 294 11.44 6.61 3.00
N PHE A 295 11.43 6.93 4.30
CA PHE A 295 12.44 7.83 4.86
C PHE A 295 13.73 7.12 5.27
N LEU A 296 13.70 5.85 5.70
CA LEU A 296 14.92 5.13 6.10
C LEU A 296 15.91 4.93 4.94
N PRO A 297 15.49 4.50 3.72
CA PRO A 297 16.42 4.46 2.59
C PRO A 297 17.07 5.80 2.29
N ARG A 298 16.31 6.88 2.41
CA ARG A 298 16.84 8.23 2.21
C ARG A 298 17.90 8.59 3.23
N TRP A 299 17.71 8.19 4.50
CA TRP A 299 18.73 8.37 5.52
C TRP A 299 20.00 7.58 5.22
N PHE A 300 19.87 6.29 4.82
CA PHE A 300 21.03 5.47 4.44
C PHE A 300 21.80 6.07 3.27
N GLN A 301 21.12 6.68 2.30
CA GLN A 301 21.77 7.31 1.15
C GLN A 301 22.38 8.65 1.50
N SER A 302 21.66 9.54 2.17
CA SER A 302 22.09 10.93 2.40
C SER A 302 23.05 11.07 3.60
N VAL A 303 22.93 10.23 4.63
CA VAL A 303 23.74 10.34 5.86
C VAL A 303 24.79 9.25 5.94
N ALA A 304 24.43 8.00 5.69
CA ALA A 304 25.37 6.88 5.76
C ALA A 304 26.15 6.66 4.46
N GLY A 305 25.90 7.47 3.41
CA GLY A 305 26.61 7.39 2.13
C GLY A 305 26.39 6.09 1.34
N ALA A 306 25.32 5.36 1.67
CA ALA A 306 25.01 4.09 1.02
C ALA A 306 24.50 4.32 -0.41
N SER A 307 24.84 3.43 -1.34
CA SER A 307 24.22 3.42 -2.66
C SER A 307 22.72 3.11 -2.58
N ALA A 308 21.98 3.36 -3.66
CA ALA A 308 20.56 3.02 -3.73
C ALA A 308 20.34 1.51 -3.46
N THR A 309 21.19 0.66 -4.00
CA THR A 309 21.16 -0.80 -3.77
C THR A 309 21.43 -1.16 -2.31
N GLU A 310 22.48 -0.59 -1.71
CA GLU A 310 22.81 -0.83 -0.29
C GLU A 310 21.72 -0.32 0.66
N SER A 311 21.08 0.79 0.34
CA SER A 311 19.97 1.31 1.13
C SER A 311 18.76 0.36 1.11
N GLY A 312 18.49 -0.30 -0.02
CA GLY A 312 17.53 -1.38 -0.14
C GLY A 312 17.87 -2.58 0.76
N TYR A 313 19.14 -3.03 0.74
CA TYR A 313 19.61 -4.11 1.62
C TYR A 313 19.50 -3.76 3.11
N ASN A 314 19.74 -2.50 3.46
CA ASN A 314 19.60 -2.04 4.84
C ASN A 314 18.15 -2.04 5.34
N LEU A 315 17.14 -2.12 4.45
CA LEU A 315 15.73 -2.30 4.83
C LEU A 315 15.36 -3.75 5.13
N LEU A 316 16.19 -4.73 4.75
CA LEU A 316 15.89 -6.15 4.94
C LEU A 316 15.49 -6.52 6.36
N PRO A 317 16.15 -6.03 7.43
CA PRO A 317 15.76 -6.38 8.79
C PRO A 317 14.29 -6.05 9.10
N LEU A 318 13.80 -4.90 8.63
CA LEU A 318 12.40 -4.50 8.79
C LEU A 318 11.47 -5.41 7.98
N LEU A 319 11.80 -5.66 6.70
CA LEU A 319 10.94 -6.43 5.79
C LEU A 319 10.89 -7.91 6.16
N VAL A 320 12.03 -8.51 6.53
CA VAL A 320 12.08 -9.92 6.98
C VAL A 320 11.30 -10.09 8.29
N ALA A 321 11.45 -9.16 9.23
CA ALA A 321 10.69 -9.18 10.47
C ALA A 321 9.18 -9.03 10.23
N LEU A 322 8.77 -8.15 9.30
CA LEU A 322 7.38 -7.99 8.87
C LEU A 322 6.83 -9.31 8.31
N ILE A 323 7.54 -9.91 7.35
CA ILE A 323 7.10 -11.16 6.70
C ILE A 323 6.99 -12.28 7.74
N PHE A 324 8.01 -12.44 8.56
CA PHE A 324 8.03 -13.45 9.61
C PHE A 324 6.86 -13.29 10.57
N SER A 325 6.65 -12.07 11.09
CA SER A 325 5.56 -11.82 12.03
C SER A 325 4.17 -11.94 11.39
N ALA A 326 4.00 -11.57 10.12
CA ALA A 326 2.75 -11.76 9.38
C ALA A 326 2.41 -13.25 9.24
N ILE A 327 3.38 -14.09 8.86
CA ILE A 327 3.18 -15.54 8.73
C ILE A 327 2.87 -16.17 10.09
N VAL A 328 3.68 -15.86 11.10
CA VAL A 328 3.53 -16.43 12.45
C VAL A 328 2.20 -16.01 13.08
N SER A 329 1.85 -14.73 12.99
CA SER A 329 0.58 -14.22 13.53
C SER A 329 -0.64 -14.85 12.84
N GLY A 330 -0.59 -14.98 11.51
CA GLY A 330 -1.63 -15.67 10.75
C GLY A 330 -1.81 -17.12 11.20
N GLN A 331 -0.71 -17.85 11.45
CA GLN A 331 -0.76 -19.23 11.95
C GLN A 331 -1.25 -19.32 13.40
N ILE A 332 -0.84 -18.39 14.27
CA ILE A 332 -1.31 -18.33 15.66
C ILE A 332 -2.82 -18.13 15.68
N VAL A 333 -3.34 -17.17 14.91
CA VAL A 333 -4.77 -16.88 14.84
C VAL A 333 -5.55 -18.06 14.26
N ALA A 334 -5.01 -18.72 13.23
CA ALA A 334 -5.62 -19.91 12.65
C ALA A 334 -5.75 -21.07 13.64
N ARG A 335 -4.79 -21.26 14.55
CA ARG A 335 -4.78 -22.34 15.54
C ARG A 335 -5.54 -22.01 16.81
N VAL A 336 -5.38 -20.78 17.31
CA VAL A 336 -5.91 -20.37 18.62
C VAL A 336 -7.32 -19.78 18.49
N GLY A 337 -7.67 -19.24 17.31
CA GLY A 337 -8.94 -18.57 17.05
C GLY A 337 -9.08 -17.19 17.72
N ARG A 338 -8.09 -16.75 18.49
CA ARG A 338 -8.07 -15.47 19.20
C ARG A 338 -7.09 -14.51 18.55
N TYR A 339 -7.53 -13.30 18.26
CA TYR A 339 -6.74 -12.31 17.52
C TYR A 339 -6.64 -10.94 18.19
N LYS A 340 -7.53 -10.60 19.13
CA LYS A 340 -7.59 -9.27 19.76
C LYS A 340 -6.31 -8.91 20.49
N LEU A 341 -5.86 -9.79 21.41
CA LEU A 341 -4.66 -9.54 22.22
C LEU A 341 -3.40 -9.47 21.35
N LEU A 342 -3.32 -10.35 20.33
CA LEU A 342 -2.22 -10.36 19.39
C LEU A 342 -2.16 -9.04 18.59
N MET A 343 -3.30 -8.56 18.06
CA MET A 343 -3.36 -7.32 17.31
C MET A 343 -3.08 -6.09 18.16
N PHE A 344 -3.62 -6.06 19.39
CA PHE A 344 -3.33 -5.01 20.35
C PHE A 344 -1.83 -4.94 20.67
N GLY A 345 -1.23 -6.07 21.02
CA GLY A 345 0.20 -6.18 21.32
C GLY A 345 1.10 -5.84 20.11
N SER A 346 0.69 -6.24 18.90
CA SER A 346 1.46 -5.94 17.69
C SER A 346 1.50 -4.44 17.38
N LEU A 347 0.39 -3.73 17.55
CA LEU A 347 0.36 -2.27 17.35
C LEU A 347 1.15 -1.51 18.44
N LEU A 348 1.15 -2.00 19.66
CA LEU A 348 2.04 -1.47 20.72
C LEU A 348 3.51 -1.75 20.40
N LEU A 349 3.83 -2.93 19.87
CA LEU A 349 5.18 -3.26 19.43
C LEU A 349 5.62 -2.40 18.26
N LEU A 350 4.72 -2.09 17.31
CA LEU A 350 4.95 -1.12 16.24
C LEU A 350 5.27 0.26 16.82
N ALA A 351 4.45 0.74 17.76
CA ALA A 351 4.70 2.02 18.43
C ALA A 351 6.06 2.03 19.15
N ALA A 352 6.42 0.95 19.83
CA ALA A 352 7.73 0.82 20.48
C ALA A 352 8.90 0.81 19.48
N GLY A 353 8.78 0.08 18.35
CA GLY A 353 9.79 0.09 17.29
C GLY A 353 9.98 1.47 16.66
N LEU A 354 8.88 2.17 16.36
CA LEU A 354 8.93 3.54 15.87
C LEU A 354 9.48 4.51 16.93
N PHE A 355 9.19 4.30 18.20
CA PHE A 355 9.76 5.09 19.29
C PHE A 355 11.29 4.91 19.38
N LEU A 356 11.79 3.70 19.22
CA LEU A 356 13.24 3.48 19.14
C LEU A 356 13.85 4.26 17.96
N LEU A 357 13.19 4.28 16.79
CA LEU A 357 13.62 5.04 15.62
C LEU A 357 13.62 6.57 15.84
N THR A 358 12.91 7.12 16.83
CA THR A 358 13.00 8.54 17.19
C THR A 358 14.37 8.95 17.74
N ASN A 359 15.18 7.97 18.15
CA ASN A 359 16.54 8.21 18.62
C ASN A 359 17.58 8.22 17.49
N LEU A 360 17.18 8.15 16.23
CA LEU A 360 18.08 8.17 15.08
C LEU A 360 18.92 9.45 15.02
N ARG A 361 20.24 9.28 14.90
CA ARG A 361 21.25 10.34 14.79
C ARG A 361 22.22 9.98 13.67
N ALA A 362 23.03 10.95 13.23
CA ALA A 362 24.01 10.70 12.17
C ALA A 362 25.05 9.64 12.53
N ASP A 363 25.40 9.55 13.80
CA ASP A 363 26.35 8.61 14.39
C ASP A 363 25.72 7.29 14.85
N THR A 364 24.42 7.07 14.59
CA THR A 364 23.74 5.83 15.00
C THR A 364 24.38 4.61 14.31
N ASP A 365 24.83 3.66 15.13
CA ASP A 365 25.40 2.40 14.63
C ASP A 365 24.37 1.60 13.81
N ARG A 366 24.82 1.06 12.69
CA ARG A 366 23.99 0.31 11.75
C ARG A 366 23.28 -0.88 12.40
N ARG A 367 23.95 -1.60 13.33
CA ARG A 367 23.36 -2.78 14.01
C ARG A 367 22.23 -2.36 14.94
N THR A 368 22.40 -1.27 15.65
CA THR A 368 21.39 -0.70 16.53
C THR A 368 20.16 -0.29 15.71
N LEU A 369 20.36 0.37 14.56
CA LEU A 369 19.26 0.74 13.66
C LEU A 369 18.53 -0.49 13.13
N TRP A 370 19.26 -1.55 12.74
CA TRP A 370 18.65 -2.80 12.30
C TRP A 370 17.80 -3.46 13.39
N LEU A 371 18.23 -3.44 14.65
CA LEU A 371 17.43 -3.95 15.77
C LEU A 371 16.12 -3.17 15.94
N TRP A 372 16.17 -1.83 15.86
CA TRP A 372 14.96 -0.99 15.91
C TRP A 372 14.01 -1.29 14.77
N MET A 373 14.55 -1.48 13.57
CA MET A 373 13.79 -1.85 12.37
C MET A 373 13.13 -3.24 12.51
N VAL A 374 13.81 -4.21 13.11
CA VAL A 374 13.24 -5.54 13.41
C VAL A 374 12.04 -5.40 14.34
N VAL A 375 12.14 -4.60 15.41
CA VAL A 375 11.03 -4.39 16.34
C VAL A 375 9.83 -3.77 15.64
N ALA A 376 10.06 -2.75 14.81
CA ALA A 376 8.99 -2.12 14.02
C ALA A 376 8.37 -3.11 13.01
N GLY A 377 9.20 -3.92 12.33
CA GLY A 377 8.75 -4.94 11.39
C GLY A 377 7.90 -6.03 12.05
N LEU A 378 8.33 -6.52 13.22
CA LEU A 378 7.54 -7.47 14.02
C LEU A 378 6.18 -6.90 14.43
N GLY A 379 6.15 -5.59 14.71
CA GLY A 379 4.91 -4.91 15.09
C GLY A 379 3.91 -4.74 13.95
N ILE A 380 4.38 -4.40 12.75
CA ILE A 380 3.48 -4.10 11.62
C ILE A 380 2.98 -5.37 10.91
N GLY A 381 3.77 -6.46 10.87
CA GLY A 381 3.44 -7.65 10.08
C GLY A 381 2.05 -8.24 10.37
N PRO A 382 1.63 -8.40 11.63
CA PRO A 382 0.28 -8.89 11.94
C PRO A 382 -0.84 -8.05 11.34
N SER A 383 -0.65 -6.73 11.18
CA SER A 383 -1.66 -5.84 10.60
C SER A 383 -2.01 -6.23 9.16
N PHE A 384 -1.03 -6.67 8.36
CA PHE A 384 -1.28 -7.09 6.97
C PHE A 384 -2.05 -8.42 6.88
N ALA A 385 -1.70 -9.39 7.71
CA ALA A 385 -2.28 -10.73 7.63
C ALA A 385 -3.61 -10.82 8.41
N VAL A 386 -3.61 -10.36 9.67
CA VAL A 386 -4.70 -10.65 10.59
C VAL A 386 -5.89 -9.71 10.38
N PHE A 387 -5.70 -8.41 10.09
CA PHE A 387 -6.85 -7.55 9.74
C PHE A 387 -7.56 -8.03 8.48
N THR A 388 -6.80 -8.49 7.46
CA THR A 388 -7.40 -9.11 6.28
C THR A 388 -8.21 -10.35 6.64
N LEU A 389 -7.67 -11.21 7.49
CA LEU A 389 -8.35 -12.41 7.96
C LEU A 389 -9.63 -12.09 8.75
N ILE A 390 -9.57 -11.09 9.66
CA ILE A 390 -10.73 -10.65 10.45
C ILE A 390 -11.83 -10.13 9.53
N VAL A 391 -11.48 -9.27 8.57
CA VAL A 391 -12.44 -8.70 7.61
C VAL A 391 -13.10 -9.81 6.80
N GLN A 392 -12.31 -10.74 6.24
CA GLN A 392 -12.83 -11.85 5.44
C GLN A 392 -13.70 -12.81 6.25
N ASN A 393 -13.45 -12.97 7.56
CA ASN A 393 -14.25 -13.80 8.45
C ASN A 393 -15.54 -13.11 8.91
N ALA A 394 -15.54 -11.76 8.96
CA ALA A 394 -16.67 -10.98 9.48
C ALA A 394 -17.75 -10.71 8.44
N VAL A 395 -17.46 -10.89 7.15
CA VAL A 395 -18.39 -10.60 6.05
C VAL A 395 -18.92 -11.89 5.42
N GLU A 396 -20.05 -11.78 4.73
CA GLU A 396 -20.58 -12.87 3.90
C GLU A 396 -19.62 -13.14 2.73
N SER A 397 -19.64 -14.38 2.25
CA SER A 397 -18.81 -14.80 1.11
C SER A 397 -19.03 -13.94 -0.15
N THR A 398 -20.23 -13.37 -0.30
CA THR A 398 -20.63 -12.45 -1.38
C THR A 398 -19.92 -11.12 -1.36
N CYS A 399 -19.40 -10.71 -0.21
CA CYS A 399 -18.80 -9.38 0.02
C CYS A 399 -17.29 -9.43 0.25
N VAL A 400 -16.66 -10.60 0.21
CA VAL A 400 -15.23 -10.75 0.55
C VAL A 400 -14.33 -9.90 -0.33
N GLY A 401 -14.62 -9.82 -1.63
CA GLY A 401 -13.81 -9.03 -2.57
C GLY A 401 -13.88 -7.55 -2.27
N VAL A 402 -15.08 -7.00 -2.16
CA VAL A 402 -15.27 -5.56 -1.90
C VAL A 402 -14.79 -5.18 -0.49
N ALA A 403 -15.00 -6.02 0.50
CA ALA A 403 -14.53 -5.77 1.86
C ALA A 403 -12.99 -5.77 1.95
N THR A 404 -12.34 -6.74 1.29
CA THR A 404 -10.87 -6.81 1.22
C THR A 404 -10.30 -5.64 0.42
N ALA A 405 -10.93 -5.28 -0.70
CA ALA A 405 -10.52 -4.12 -1.50
C ALA A 405 -10.67 -2.81 -0.72
N SER A 406 -11.74 -2.66 0.04
CA SER A 406 -11.94 -1.50 0.93
C SER A 406 -10.85 -1.42 2.00
N LEU A 407 -10.49 -2.54 2.65
CA LEU A 407 -9.41 -2.58 3.63
C LEU A 407 -8.09 -2.10 3.04
N THR A 408 -7.71 -2.62 1.86
CA THR A 408 -6.46 -2.24 1.18
C THR A 408 -6.48 -0.79 0.69
N PHE A 409 -7.62 -0.30 0.25
CA PHE A 409 -7.82 1.10 -0.13
C PHE A 409 -7.59 2.04 1.07
N PHE A 410 -8.20 1.77 2.22
CA PHE A 410 -7.98 2.57 3.43
C PHE A 410 -6.55 2.48 3.94
N GLN A 411 -5.88 1.34 3.79
CA GLN A 411 -4.45 1.19 4.07
C GLN A 411 -3.62 2.15 3.20
N GLN A 412 -3.86 2.19 1.89
CA GLN A 412 -3.10 3.05 0.96
C GLN A 412 -3.34 4.53 1.24
N ILE A 413 -4.58 4.93 1.47
CA ILE A 413 -4.90 6.31 1.85
C ILE A 413 -4.25 6.66 3.19
N GLY A 414 -4.34 5.79 4.18
CA GLY A 414 -3.67 5.98 5.46
C GLY A 414 -2.18 6.19 5.30
N GLY A 415 -1.52 5.35 4.49
CA GLY A 415 -0.11 5.51 4.16
C GLY A 415 0.21 6.83 3.48
N THR A 416 -0.59 7.25 2.51
CA THR A 416 -0.39 8.52 1.78
C THR A 416 -0.57 9.73 2.70
N ILE A 417 -1.62 9.75 3.52
CA ILE A 417 -1.86 10.83 4.49
C ILE A 417 -0.73 10.85 5.52
N GLY A 418 -0.37 9.70 6.09
CA GLY A 418 0.70 9.57 7.06
C GLY A 418 2.03 10.07 6.51
N LEU A 419 2.37 9.69 5.27
CA LEU A 419 3.57 10.13 4.58
C LEU A 419 3.58 11.65 4.33
N THR A 420 2.44 12.24 3.93
CA THR A 420 2.31 13.69 3.71
C THR A 420 2.51 14.46 5.02
N ILE A 421 1.90 14.01 6.12
CA ILE A 421 2.08 14.61 7.44
C ILE A 421 3.55 14.46 7.87
N ALA A 422 4.13 13.27 7.75
CA ALA A 422 5.53 13.01 8.08
C ALA A 422 6.49 13.88 7.24
N GLY A 423 6.24 14.03 5.93
CA GLY A 423 7.00 14.92 5.06
C GLY A 423 6.92 16.40 5.49
N THR A 424 5.73 16.85 5.90
CA THR A 424 5.53 18.21 6.43
C THR A 424 6.30 18.42 7.75
N VAL A 425 6.26 17.43 8.65
CA VAL A 425 7.02 17.44 9.90
C VAL A 425 8.53 17.46 9.60
N PHE A 426 9.00 16.62 8.67
CA PHE A 426 10.40 16.59 8.25
C PHE A 426 10.87 17.96 7.73
N ALA A 427 10.13 18.54 6.77
CA ALA A 427 10.50 19.83 6.19
C ALA A 427 10.52 20.96 7.25
N GLY A 428 9.50 21.01 8.10
CA GLY A 428 9.44 22.01 9.18
C GLY A 428 10.57 21.84 10.19
N ARG A 429 10.94 20.60 10.53
CA ARG A 429 12.08 20.34 11.41
C ARG A 429 13.42 20.65 10.76
N MET A 430 13.60 20.38 9.47
CA MET A 430 14.83 20.74 8.76
C MET A 430 15.11 22.24 8.85
N VAL A 431 14.11 23.10 8.65
CA VAL A 431 14.26 24.56 8.74
C VAL A 431 14.74 24.99 10.13
N THR A 432 14.29 24.32 11.19
CA THR A 432 14.66 24.67 12.59
C THR A 432 15.96 24.00 13.03
N GLU A 433 16.22 22.76 12.61
CA GLU A 433 17.38 21.99 13.08
C GLU A 433 18.67 22.33 12.33
N VAL A 434 18.63 22.67 11.04
CA VAL A 434 19.85 22.99 10.26
C VAL A 434 20.66 24.11 10.92
N PRO A 435 20.10 25.30 11.23
CA PRO A 435 20.87 26.34 11.89
C PRO A 435 21.42 25.92 13.25
N VAL A 436 20.64 25.17 14.03
CA VAL A 436 21.02 24.72 15.38
C VAL A 436 22.19 23.74 15.32
N GLN A 437 22.13 22.76 14.42
CA GLN A 437 23.17 21.74 14.31
C GLN A 437 24.44 22.28 13.65
N LEU A 438 24.34 23.21 12.69
CA LEU A 438 25.49 23.92 12.13
C LEU A 438 26.20 24.74 13.22
N ALA A 439 25.45 25.45 14.06
CA ALA A 439 26.04 26.19 15.18
C ALA A 439 26.75 25.25 16.18
N ARG A 440 26.17 24.09 16.48
CA ARG A 440 26.80 23.06 17.34
C ARG A 440 28.06 22.48 16.72
N ALA A 441 28.09 22.32 15.40
CA ALA A 441 29.26 21.86 14.64
C ALA A 441 30.37 22.96 14.53
N GLY A 442 30.17 24.13 15.11
CA GLY A 442 31.17 25.22 15.11
C GLY A 442 31.19 26.05 13.84
N VAL A 443 30.14 26.01 13.02
CA VAL A 443 30.02 26.82 11.81
C VAL A 443 29.72 28.30 12.20
N PRO A 444 30.47 29.30 11.68
CA PRO A 444 30.25 30.71 12.00
C PRO A 444 28.84 31.20 11.62
N ALA A 445 28.25 32.06 12.46
CA ALA A 445 26.88 32.56 12.28
C ALA A 445 26.64 33.23 10.90
N GLY A 446 27.68 33.94 10.34
CA GLY A 446 27.60 34.52 9.01
C GLY A 446 27.43 33.51 7.87
N VAL A 447 28.04 32.33 8.03
CA VAL A 447 27.88 31.21 7.08
C VAL A 447 26.49 30.57 7.25
N ILE A 448 26.05 30.36 8.50
CA ILE A 448 24.71 29.82 8.80
C ILE A 448 23.60 30.71 8.19
N ALA A 449 23.73 32.04 8.31
CA ALA A 449 22.76 32.97 7.75
C ALA A 449 22.65 32.86 6.21
N GLN A 450 23.74 32.55 5.49
CA GLN A 450 23.72 32.32 4.05
C GLN A 450 22.93 31.04 3.66
N PHE A 451 23.02 29.98 4.47
CA PHE A 451 22.20 28.74 4.27
C PHE A 451 20.72 28.95 4.61
N SER A 452 20.41 29.88 5.53
CA SER A 452 19.02 30.10 5.99
C SER A 452 18.25 31.11 5.14
N SER A 453 18.91 32.07 4.47
CA SER A 453 18.27 33.23 3.82
C SER A 453 18.66 33.47 2.36
N GLY A 454 19.61 32.72 1.78
CA GLY A 454 20.14 32.97 0.43
C GLY A 454 19.67 31.98 -0.62
N PRO A 455 20.06 32.23 -1.91
CA PRO A 455 19.91 31.24 -2.99
C PRO A 455 20.62 29.91 -2.69
N GLY A 456 21.52 29.87 -1.69
CA GLY A 456 22.13 28.65 -1.12
C GLY A 456 21.15 27.76 -0.34
N GLY A 457 19.95 28.24 0.03
CA GLY A 457 18.85 27.42 0.51
C GLY A 457 18.27 26.49 -0.56
N SER A 458 18.71 26.63 -1.81
CA SER A 458 18.40 25.74 -2.94
C SER A 458 19.45 24.65 -3.17
N VAL A 459 20.52 24.55 -2.35
CA VAL A 459 21.36 23.35 -2.37
C VAL A 459 20.49 22.19 -1.95
N ASP A 460 20.33 21.22 -2.84
CA ASP A 460 19.59 20.01 -2.52
C ASP A 460 20.34 19.24 -1.42
N LEU A 461 20.09 19.64 -0.16
CA LEU A 461 20.65 19.04 1.06
C LEU A 461 20.23 17.56 1.22
N THR A 462 19.40 17.08 0.29
CA THR A 462 18.83 15.74 0.28
C THR A 462 19.34 14.91 -0.90
N GLY A 463 20.25 15.48 -1.71
CA GLY A 463 20.86 14.80 -2.87
C GLY A 463 21.69 13.59 -2.46
N THR A 464 21.66 12.56 -3.30
CA THR A 464 22.44 11.33 -3.16
C THR A 464 23.82 11.53 -3.78
N GLY A 465 24.72 12.26 -3.14
CA GLY A 465 26.07 12.54 -3.64
C GLY A 465 27.00 13.05 -2.55
N ASP A 466 28.23 13.38 -2.93
CA ASP A 466 29.17 14.07 -2.04
C ASP A 466 28.64 15.48 -1.71
N LEU A 467 27.93 15.57 -0.59
CA LEU A 467 27.31 16.82 -0.12
C LEU A 467 28.34 17.95 0.00
N GLY A 468 29.59 17.62 0.40
CA GLY A 468 30.65 18.59 0.50
C GLY A 468 31.03 19.22 -0.85
N LYS A 469 31.09 18.39 -1.92
CA LYS A 469 31.33 18.88 -3.29
C LYS A 469 30.13 19.69 -3.82
N ALA A 470 28.89 19.23 -3.54
CA ALA A 470 27.69 19.95 -3.96
C ALA A 470 27.62 21.35 -3.30
N ILE A 471 27.95 21.46 -2.01
CA ILE A 471 28.00 22.72 -1.30
C ILE A 471 29.08 23.64 -1.92
N LEU A 472 30.31 23.14 -2.15
CA LEU A 472 31.37 23.92 -2.76
C LEU A 472 31.03 24.40 -4.17
N ALA A 473 30.37 23.57 -4.98
CA ALA A 473 29.94 23.96 -6.33
C ALA A 473 28.88 25.08 -6.34
N GLY A 474 28.04 25.16 -5.30
CA GLY A 474 27.00 26.18 -5.14
C GLY A 474 27.54 27.53 -4.61
N ILE A 475 28.81 27.61 -4.17
CA ILE A 475 29.38 28.79 -3.56
C ILE A 475 30.23 29.53 -4.59
N PRO A 476 30.13 30.91 -4.70
CA PRO A 476 31.00 31.71 -5.56
C PRO A 476 32.49 31.45 -5.28
N GLY A 477 33.30 31.31 -6.34
CA GLY A 477 34.70 30.89 -6.25
C GLY A 477 35.57 31.69 -5.26
N GLN A 478 35.27 32.98 -5.06
CA GLN A 478 35.98 33.85 -4.08
C GLN A 478 35.74 33.42 -2.62
N ALA A 479 34.58 32.79 -2.31
CA ALA A 479 34.24 32.34 -0.97
C ALA A 479 34.63 30.87 -0.72
N GLN A 480 34.93 30.10 -1.76
CA GLN A 480 35.25 28.66 -1.64
C GLN A 480 36.48 28.41 -0.75
N ALA A 481 37.54 29.20 -0.90
CA ALA A 481 38.77 29.05 -0.10
C ALA A 481 38.53 29.27 1.41
N ALA A 482 37.61 30.16 1.77
CA ALA A 482 37.25 30.44 3.16
C ALA A 482 36.34 29.38 3.77
N ILE A 483 35.48 28.74 2.96
CA ILE A 483 34.48 27.77 3.42
C ILE A 483 35.01 26.33 3.35
N ALA A 484 35.97 26.03 2.46
CA ALA A 484 36.53 24.69 2.32
C ALA A 484 36.97 24.02 3.64
N PRO A 485 37.64 24.72 4.59
CA PRO A 485 38.00 24.14 5.88
C PRO A 485 36.79 23.79 6.78
N LEU A 486 35.64 24.43 6.55
CA LEU A 486 34.42 24.27 7.34
C LEU A 486 33.50 23.20 6.77
N ILE A 487 33.79 22.70 5.56
CA ILE A 487 32.93 21.68 4.89
C ILE A 487 32.66 20.45 5.75
N PRO A 488 33.66 19.83 6.41
CA PRO A 488 33.39 18.68 7.26
C PRO A 488 32.39 18.99 8.37
N ASN A 489 32.52 20.15 9.02
CA ASN A 489 31.62 20.58 10.09
C ASN A 489 30.22 20.91 9.55
N ILE A 490 30.14 21.48 8.35
CA ILE A 490 28.85 21.77 7.69
C ILE A 490 28.14 20.47 7.33
N VAL A 491 28.85 19.51 6.75
CA VAL A 491 28.31 18.21 6.38
C VAL A 491 27.81 17.45 7.62
N ASP A 492 28.62 17.43 8.69
CA ASP A 492 28.22 16.79 9.96
C ASP A 492 26.96 17.45 10.57
N GLY A 493 26.94 18.78 10.62
CA GLY A 493 25.77 19.53 11.09
C GLY A 493 24.51 19.24 10.26
N ILE A 494 24.62 19.15 8.94
CA ILE A 494 23.50 18.81 8.05
C ILE A 494 23.05 17.37 8.26
N HIS A 495 23.98 16.40 8.39
CA HIS A 495 23.65 15.00 8.64
C HIS A 495 22.94 14.83 9.99
N GLN A 496 23.35 15.56 11.02
CA GLN A 496 22.67 15.56 12.32
C GLN A 496 21.26 16.19 12.23
N ALA A 497 21.14 17.35 11.55
CA ALA A 497 19.85 17.99 11.33
C ALA A 497 18.89 17.09 10.55
N PHE A 498 19.37 16.43 9.49
CA PHE A 498 18.61 15.48 8.70
C PHE A 498 18.13 14.29 9.54
N SER A 499 19.03 13.70 10.33
CA SER A 499 18.73 12.54 11.19
C SER A 499 17.68 12.89 12.25
N ILE A 500 17.80 14.01 12.94
CA ILE A 500 16.85 14.49 13.94
C ILE A 500 15.49 14.82 13.30
N SER A 501 15.51 15.48 12.15
CA SER A 501 14.29 15.84 11.40
C SER A 501 13.54 14.60 10.95
N LEU A 502 14.27 13.60 10.45
CA LEU A 502 13.70 12.30 10.06
C LEU A 502 13.18 11.54 11.28
N ALA A 503 13.95 11.48 12.36
CA ALA A 503 13.54 10.84 13.61
C ALA A 503 12.20 11.39 14.12
N SER A 504 11.97 12.70 13.98
CA SER A 504 10.71 13.34 14.41
C SER A 504 9.51 12.91 13.56
N THR A 505 9.70 12.41 12.34
CA THR A 505 8.58 11.90 11.50
C THR A 505 7.94 10.64 12.09
N PHE A 506 8.70 9.84 12.84
CA PHE A 506 8.19 8.61 13.44
C PHE A 506 7.13 8.86 14.51
N TRP A 507 7.06 10.04 15.11
CA TRP A 507 5.97 10.40 16.02
C TRP A 507 4.59 10.32 15.37
N VAL A 508 4.50 10.64 14.08
CA VAL A 508 3.25 10.48 13.31
C VAL A 508 2.79 9.03 13.31
N GLY A 509 3.73 8.11 13.08
CA GLY A 509 3.46 6.67 13.11
C GLY A 509 3.15 6.14 14.51
N ILE A 510 3.81 6.65 15.56
CA ILE A 510 3.55 6.26 16.95
C ILE A 510 2.12 6.63 17.33
N ILE A 511 1.70 7.86 17.04
CA ILE A 511 0.33 8.32 17.31
C ILE A 511 -0.67 7.44 16.55
N GLY A 512 -0.42 7.17 15.26
CA GLY A 512 -1.26 6.28 14.47
C GLY A 512 -1.34 4.87 15.09
N ALA A 513 -0.21 4.26 15.45
CA ALA A 513 -0.19 2.93 16.04
C ALA A 513 -0.93 2.86 17.40
N LEU A 514 -0.82 3.89 18.23
CA LEU A 514 -1.54 3.98 19.51
C LEU A 514 -3.05 4.16 19.31
N ILE A 515 -3.48 5.00 18.34
CA ILE A 515 -4.90 5.14 17.99
C ILE A 515 -5.43 3.80 17.45
N GLY A 516 -4.67 3.13 16.58
CA GLY A 516 -5.01 1.80 16.08
C GLY A 516 -5.14 0.77 17.21
N ALA A 517 -4.21 0.76 18.16
CA ALA A 517 -4.27 -0.10 19.36
C ALA A 517 -5.51 0.20 20.21
N ALA A 518 -5.81 1.48 20.44
CA ALA A 518 -7.01 1.89 21.15
C ALA A 518 -8.29 1.41 20.44
N ALA A 519 -8.35 1.52 19.10
CA ALA A 519 -9.47 1.00 18.33
C ALA A 519 -9.61 -0.53 18.50
N VAL A 520 -8.50 -1.27 18.42
CA VAL A 520 -8.48 -2.73 18.59
C VAL A 520 -8.89 -3.17 20.02
N ALA A 521 -8.66 -2.34 21.03
CA ALA A 521 -9.15 -2.63 22.39
C ALA A 521 -10.68 -2.79 22.46
N PHE A 522 -11.42 -2.16 21.53
CA PHE A 522 -12.87 -2.31 21.40
C PHE A 522 -13.29 -3.46 20.46
N LEU A 523 -12.35 -4.23 19.89
CA LEU A 523 -12.66 -5.35 19.03
C LEU A 523 -13.34 -6.47 19.81
N VAL A 524 -14.44 -6.97 19.27
CA VAL A 524 -15.14 -8.16 19.80
C VAL A 524 -14.67 -9.35 18.98
N GLU A 525 -14.12 -10.36 19.64
CA GLU A 525 -13.68 -11.58 18.99
C GLU A 525 -14.87 -12.42 18.55
N ALA A 526 -14.87 -12.81 17.29
CA ALA A 526 -15.76 -13.81 16.74
C ALA A 526 -14.97 -15.09 16.45
N PRO A 527 -15.56 -16.27 16.66
CA PRO A 527 -14.87 -17.51 16.34
C PRO A 527 -14.54 -17.57 14.86
N MET A 528 -13.33 -18.06 14.53
CA MET A 528 -12.94 -18.26 13.13
C MET A 528 -13.77 -19.40 12.53
N ARG A 529 -14.38 -19.16 11.38
CA ARG A 529 -15.09 -20.17 10.61
C ARG A 529 -14.12 -21.27 10.18
N GLN A 530 -14.39 -22.51 10.56
CA GLN A 530 -13.54 -23.66 10.23
C GLN A 530 -13.91 -24.32 8.90
N THR A 531 -15.13 -24.10 8.43
CA THR A 531 -15.68 -24.66 7.19
C THR A 531 -16.23 -23.55 6.29
N PHE A 532 -16.29 -23.84 4.98
CA PHE A 532 -17.08 -23.04 4.07
C PHE A 532 -18.56 -23.36 4.36
N GLU A 533 -19.26 -22.53 5.12
CA GLU A 533 -20.72 -22.52 5.11
C GLU A 533 -21.17 -21.93 3.78
N MET A 534 -21.44 -22.80 2.81
CA MET A 534 -22.40 -22.47 1.77
C MET A 534 -23.75 -22.44 2.46
N GLY A 535 -24.53 -21.36 2.24
CA GLY A 535 -25.84 -21.21 2.84
C GLY A 535 -26.61 -22.52 2.74
N GLU A 536 -26.79 -23.20 3.86
CA GLU A 536 -27.78 -24.22 3.99
C GLU A 536 -29.10 -23.52 3.68
N SER A 537 -29.64 -23.82 2.48
CA SER A 537 -31.05 -23.78 2.31
C SER A 537 -31.60 -24.67 3.46
N THR A 538 -32.34 -24.07 4.35
CA THR A 538 -33.13 -24.78 5.36
C THR A 538 -34.22 -25.58 4.64
N ASP A 539 -33.82 -26.61 3.93
CA ASP A 539 -34.63 -27.76 3.56
C ASP A 539 -34.33 -28.88 4.59
N GLU A 540 -34.57 -28.62 5.87
CA GLU A 540 -35.01 -29.70 6.72
C GLU A 540 -36.33 -30.21 6.13
N PRO A 541 -36.44 -31.52 5.83
CA PRO A 541 -37.72 -32.06 5.40
C PRO A 541 -38.71 -31.86 6.55
N GLU A 542 -39.65 -30.94 6.33
CA GLU A 542 -40.76 -30.63 7.21
C GLU A 542 -41.43 -31.97 7.63
N LYS A 543 -41.16 -32.39 8.85
CA LYS A 543 -41.95 -33.47 9.48
C LYS A 543 -43.37 -32.95 9.52
N ARG A 544 -44.21 -33.45 8.59
CA ARG A 544 -45.66 -33.15 8.56
C ARG A 544 -46.23 -33.33 9.95
N PRO A 545 -46.76 -32.27 10.57
CA PRO A 545 -47.48 -32.43 11.83
C PRO A 545 -48.76 -33.21 11.57
N GLY A 546 -49.08 -34.14 12.48
CA GLY A 546 -50.33 -34.87 12.49
C GLY A 546 -51.54 -33.93 12.59
N PRO A 547 -52.72 -34.33 12.13
CA PRO A 547 -53.88 -33.47 12.03
C PRO A 547 -54.38 -33.06 13.43
N GLY A 548 -54.32 -31.77 13.72
CA GLY A 548 -55.07 -31.23 14.86
C GLY A 548 -54.33 -30.27 15.81
N ARG A 549 -53.70 -29.22 15.36
CA ARG A 549 -53.50 -27.97 16.16
C ARG A 549 -53.37 -26.77 15.25
N LEU A 550 -54.30 -25.84 15.34
CA LEU A 550 -54.20 -24.49 14.80
C LEU A 550 -53.13 -23.75 15.57
N VAL A 551 -51.98 -23.48 14.91
CA VAL A 551 -50.92 -22.58 15.39
C VAL A 551 -51.09 -21.27 14.64
N PRO A 552 -51.04 -20.10 15.29
CA PRO A 552 -51.15 -18.82 14.60
C PRO A 552 -49.96 -18.63 13.66
N GLU A 553 -50.21 -18.06 12.46
CA GLU A 553 -49.19 -17.73 11.46
C GLU A 553 -48.08 -16.91 12.10
N PRO A 554 -46.79 -17.30 11.92
CA PRO A 554 -45.70 -16.45 12.31
C PRO A 554 -45.65 -15.28 11.35
N ALA A 555 -45.61 -14.07 11.93
CA ALA A 555 -45.41 -12.81 11.21
C ALA A 555 -44.24 -12.96 10.22
N LEU A 556 -44.48 -12.55 8.96
CA LEU A 556 -43.50 -12.43 7.88
C LEU A 556 -42.17 -11.94 8.42
N SER A 557 -41.15 -12.79 8.43
CA SER A 557 -39.78 -12.40 8.69
C SER A 557 -39.37 -11.48 7.56
N ILE A 558 -39.29 -10.18 7.87
CA ILE A 558 -38.67 -9.18 7.01
C ILE A 558 -37.25 -9.68 6.75
N GLY A 559 -36.98 -10.11 5.51
CA GLY A 559 -35.68 -10.60 5.08
C GLY A 559 -34.59 -9.65 5.53
N LYS A 560 -33.65 -10.13 6.34
CA LYS A 560 -32.42 -9.39 6.67
C LYS A 560 -31.72 -9.10 5.36
N ARG A 561 -31.78 -7.85 4.89
CA ARG A 561 -31.00 -7.42 3.73
C ARG A 561 -29.53 -7.71 3.98
N SER A 562 -28.86 -8.31 3.01
CA SER A 562 -27.41 -8.52 3.06
C SER A 562 -26.69 -7.20 3.36
N PRO A 563 -25.68 -7.15 4.22
CA PRO A 563 -24.92 -5.95 4.52
C PRO A 563 -24.19 -5.36 3.29
N CYS A 564 -24.20 -6.08 2.16
CA CYS A 564 -23.68 -5.60 0.87
C CYS A 564 -24.77 -4.99 -0.04
N ALA A 565 -26.03 -5.08 0.31
CA ALA A 565 -27.14 -4.34 -0.27
C ALA A 565 -27.61 -3.30 0.76
N ASN A 566 -27.69 -2.06 0.37
CA ASN A 566 -28.24 -0.98 1.24
C ASN A 566 -29.73 -1.17 1.49
#